data_aecaa44edbdf842d7bfeb8f90aa41122
#
_entry.id   aecaa44edbdf842d7bfeb8f90aa41122
#
_cell.length_a   1.000
_cell.length_b   1.000
_cell.length_c   1.000
_cell.angle_alpha   90.00
_cell.angle_beta   90.00
_cell.angle_gamma   90.00
#
_symmetry.space_group_name_H-M   'P 1'
#
loop_
_entity.id
_entity.type
_entity.pdbx_description
1 polymer ?
#
loop_
_entity_poly.entity_id
_entity_poly.type
_entity_poly.pdbx_seq_one_letter_code
_entity_poly.pdbx_strand_id
1 'polypeptide(L)'
;MDTSKTTVVLLVEDDPADQKLAKNALVNHEMDYALYAAENGEEALEYLQRSKCGDTESPRPNLILLDLNMPRMGGKEFLRHIKADDDLCSIPVVVLTVSDAKTDIQESYKLRAAGYVQKSASPQEFQKVMDKLAKYWFETSSVVRS
;
A
#
# COMPACT_ATOMS: atom_id res chain seq x y z
N MET A 1 -14.11 16.57 -15.35
CA MET A 1 -13.94 15.97 -15.66
C MET A 1 -13.01 15.24 -15.33
N ASP A 2 -12.61 15.24 -14.74
CA ASP A 2 -11.43 14.65 -14.68
C ASP A 2 -11.34 13.59 -13.70
N THR A 3 -11.85 12.45 -14.07
CA THR A 3 -11.79 11.29 -13.25
C THR A 3 -10.39 10.70 -13.18
N SER A 4 -9.47 11.21 -13.96
CA SER A 4 -8.10 10.77 -13.91
C SER A 4 -7.44 11.10 -12.58
N LYS A 5 -8.11 11.88 -11.75
CA LYS A 5 -7.56 12.26 -10.44
C LYS A 5 -7.81 11.23 -9.34
N THR A 6 -8.56 10.17 -9.62
CA THR A 6 -8.78 9.12 -8.63
C THR A 6 -7.46 8.45 -8.28
N THR A 7 -7.17 8.38 -6.99
CA THR A 7 -5.97 7.70 -6.49
C THR A 7 -6.31 6.24 -6.24
N VAL A 8 -5.51 5.35 -6.80
CA VAL A 8 -5.71 3.90 -6.64
C VAL A 8 -4.73 3.40 -5.60
N VAL A 9 -5.26 2.75 -4.58
CA VAL A 9 -4.46 2.21 -3.46
C VAL A 9 -4.61 0.70 -3.46
N LEU A 10 -3.49 0.00 -3.45
CA LEU A 10 -3.47 -1.46 -3.26
C LEU A 10 -3.02 -1.75 -1.84
N LEU A 11 -3.88 -2.39 -1.06
CA LEU A 11 -3.57 -2.78 0.31
C LEU A 11 -3.22 -4.26 0.34
N VAL A 12 -1.99 -4.57 0.77
CA VAL A 12 -1.52 -5.96 0.85
C VAL A 12 -1.47 -6.34 2.33
N GLU A 13 -2.47 -7.09 2.77
CA GLU A 13 -2.70 -7.35 4.18
C GLU A 13 -3.50 -8.65 4.33
N ASP A 14 -3.00 -9.60 5.10
CA ASP A 14 -3.67 -10.90 5.26
C ASP A 14 -4.75 -10.92 6.35
N ASP A 15 -4.68 -10.02 7.30
CA ASP A 15 -5.63 -10.00 8.43
C ASP A 15 -6.90 -9.24 8.06
N PRO A 16 -8.07 -9.89 8.04
CA PRO A 16 -9.31 -9.20 7.67
C PRO A 16 -9.66 -8.03 8.59
N ALA A 17 -9.32 -8.12 9.88
CA ALA A 17 -9.59 -7.01 10.80
C ALA A 17 -8.74 -5.81 10.46
N ASP A 18 -7.45 -6.02 10.13
CA ASP A 18 -6.57 -4.93 9.74
C ASP A 18 -6.96 -4.36 8.40
N GLN A 19 -7.43 -5.20 7.46
CA GLN A 19 -7.96 -4.70 6.20
C GLN A 19 -9.13 -3.76 6.43
N LYS A 20 -10.03 -4.16 7.32
CA LYS A 20 -11.22 -3.36 7.61
C LYS A 20 -10.84 -2.04 8.28
N LEU A 21 -9.87 -2.09 9.20
CA LEU A 21 -9.40 -0.87 9.85
C LEU A 21 -8.83 0.12 8.84
N ALA A 22 -8.01 -0.37 7.93
CA ALA A 22 -7.41 0.48 6.90
C ALA A 22 -8.48 1.07 5.99
N LYS A 23 -9.44 0.25 5.55
CA LYS A 23 -10.52 0.73 4.70
C LYS A 23 -11.34 1.79 5.41
N ASN A 24 -11.71 1.55 6.67
CA ASN A 24 -12.53 2.50 7.41
C ASN A 24 -11.79 3.81 7.65
N ALA A 25 -10.48 3.72 7.89
CA ALA A 25 -9.68 4.92 8.11
C ALA A 25 -9.63 5.79 6.87
N LEU A 26 -9.51 5.16 5.70
CA LEU A 26 -9.41 5.91 4.45
C LEU A 26 -10.76 6.47 3.99
N VAL A 27 -11.85 5.80 4.35
CA VAL A 27 -13.18 6.22 3.88
C VAL A 27 -13.59 7.59 4.42
N ASN A 28 -12.96 8.04 5.48
CA ASN A 28 -13.30 9.33 6.09
C ASN A 28 -12.71 10.52 5.34
N HIS A 29 -11.97 10.28 4.27
CA HIS A 29 -11.32 11.35 3.51
C HIS A 29 -12.15 11.70 2.28
N GLU A 30 -12.18 12.98 1.96
CA GLU A 30 -12.98 13.49 0.85
C GLU A 30 -12.34 13.27 -0.51
N MET A 31 -11.09 12.85 -0.53
CA MET A 31 -10.39 12.64 -1.80
C MET A 31 -10.93 11.42 -2.53
N ASP A 32 -10.99 11.54 -3.84
CA ASP A 32 -11.34 10.39 -4.67
C ASP A 32 -10.25 9.33 -4.59
N TYR A 33 -10.61 8.15 -4.13
CA TYR A 33 -9.70 7.05 -4.16
C TYR A 33 -10.46 5.75 -4.36
N ALA A 34 -9.75 4.75 -4.87
CA ALA A 34 -10.27 3.40 -5.01
C ALA A 34 -9.32 2.46 -4.29
N LEU A 35 -9.85 1.60 -3.44
CA LEU A 35 -9.04 0.69 -2.63
C LEU A 35 -9.24 -0.74 -3.10
N TYR A 36 -8.13 -1.40 -3.41
CA TYR A 36 -8.10 -2.81 -3.79
C TYR A 36 -7.28 -3.54 -2.75
N ALA A 37 -7.62 -4.79 -2.45
CA ALA A 37 -6.95 -5.53 -1.40
C ALA A 37 -6.42 -6.86 -1.92
N ALA A 38 -5.25 -7.25 -1.44
CA ALA A 38 -4.66 -8.56 -1.68
C ALA A 38 -4.29 -9.15 -0.32
N GLU A 39 -4.42 -10.47 -0.18
CA GLU A 39 -4.22 -11.13 1.10
C GLU A 39 -2.79 -11.60 1.33
N ASN A 40 -1.96 -11.56 0.31
CA ASN A 40 -0.55 -11.94 0.44
C ASN A 40 0.22 -11.42 -0.76
N GLY A 41 1.55 -11.61 -0.72
CA GLY A 41 2.40 -11.10 -1.79
C GLY A 41 2.15 -11.73 -3.14
N GLU A 42 1.79 -13.01 -3.17
CA GLU A 42 1.49 -13.68 -4.44
C GLU A 42 0.26 -13.07 -5.10
N GLU A 43 -0.81 -12.87 -4.33
CA GLU A 43 -2.03 -12.26 -4.83
C GLU A 43 -1.77 -10.85 -5.33
N ALA A 44 -0.95 -10.11 -4.58
CA ALA A 44 -0.61 -8.75 -4.98
C ALA A 44 0.17 -8.73 -6.28
N LEU A 45 1.10 -9.66 -6.47
CA LEU A 45 1.85 -9.74 -7.74
C LEU A 45 0.93 -10.12 -8.89
N GLU A 46 -0.02 -11.02 -8.67
CA GLU A 46 -1.00 -11.36 -9.70
C GLU A 46 -1.83 -10.14 -10.10
N TYR A 47 -2.26 -9.35 -9.10
CA TYR A 47 -2.97 -8.11 -9.38
C TYR A 47 -2.12 -7.20 -10.26
N LEU A 48 -0.86 -7.03 -9.91
CA LEU A 48 0.03 -6.12 -10.64
C LEU A 48 0.32 -6.63 -12.06
N GLN A 49 0.38 -7.94 -12.25
CA GLN A 49 0.55 -8.49 -13.59
C GLN A 49 -0.68 -8.23 -14.45
N ARG A 50 -1.88 -8.39 -13.89
CA ARG A 50 -3.10 -8.06 -14.63
C ARG A 50 -3.15 -6.57 -14.96
N SER A 51 -2.72 -5.74 -14.03
CA SER A 51 -2.66 -4.31 -14.26
C SER A 51 -1.74 -3.96 -15.42
N LYS A 52 -0.58 -4.60 -15.50
CA LYS A 52 0.36 -4.37 -16.60
C LYS A 52 -0.22 -4.79 -17.95
N CYS A 53 -1.11 -5.77 -17.95
CA CYS A 53 -1.77 -6.23 -19.16
C CYS A 53 -2.99 -5.41 -19.57
N GLY A 54 -3.28 -4.35 -18.83
CA GLY A 54 -4.39 -3.46 -19.17
C GLY A 54 -5.75 -3.90 -18.66
N ASP A 55 -5.79 -4.80 -17.69
CA ASP A 55 -7.04 -5.24 -17.09
C ASP A 55 -7.71 -4.06 -16.39
N THR A 56 -8.91 -3.70 -16.87
CA THR A 56 -9.63 -2.54 -16.32
C THR A 56 -10.12 -2.76 -14.90
N GLU A 57 -10.20 -4.02 -14.45
CA GLU A 57 -10.60 -4.32 -13.07
C GLU A 57 -9.41 -4.37 -12.12
N SER A 58 -8.20 -4.19 -12.65
CA SER A 58 -6.99 -4.15 -11.84
C SER A 58 -6.19 -2.92 -12.26
N PRO A 59 -6.69 -1.71 -11.95
CA PRO A 59 -5.97 -0.51 -12.37
C PRO A 59 -4.64 -0.37 -11.66
N ARG A 60 -3.70 0.30 -12.30
CA ARG A 60 -2.36 0.48 -11.74
C ARG A 60 -2.43 1.27 -10.44
N PRO A 61 -1.86 0.75 -9.35
CA PRO A 61 -1.87 1.51 -8.10
C PRO A 61 -0.99 2.75 -8.16
N ASN A 62 -1.42 3.79 -7.50
CA ASN A 62 -0.60 4.98 -7.25
C ASN A 62 0.16 4.85 -5.95
N LEU A 63 -0.28 3.96 -5.07
CA LEU A 63 0.31 3.75 -3.76
C LEU A 63 0.01 2.32 -3.32
N ILE A 64 1.01 1.65 -2.75
CA ILE A 64 0.83 0.33 -2.15
C ILE A 64 1.06 0.44 -0.65
N LEU A 65 0.12 -0.04 0.14
CA LEU A 65 0.26 -0.18 1.59
C LEU A 65 0.54 -1.65 1.87
N LEU A 66 1.66 -1.93 2.50
CA LEU A 66 2.18 -3.30 2.57
C LEU A 66 2.48 -3.72 3.99
N ASP A 67 1.86 -4.82 4.43
CA ASP A 67 2.25 -5.47 5.67
C ASP A 67 3.45 -6.38 5.41
N LEU A 68 4.39 -6.42 6.33
CA LEU A 68 5.58 -7.26 6.18
C LEU A 68 5.34 -8.71 6.55
N ASN A 69 4.45 -8.94 7.51
CA ASN A 69 4.28 -10.28 8.10
C ASN A 69 3.04 -10.96 7.56
N MET A 70 3.21 -11.67 6.47
CA MET A 70 2.12 -12.38 5.81
C MET A 70 2.56 -13.79 5.44
N PRO A 71 1.66 -14.76 5.40
CA PRO A 71 1.97 -16.08 4.86
C PRO A 71 2.13 -16.00 3.34
N ARG A 72 2.71 -17.00 2.74
CA ARG A 72 2.80 -17.14 1.28
C ARG A 72 3.36 -15.89 0.64
N MET A 73 4.58 -15.71 0.60
CA MET A 73 5.30 -14.54 0.15
C MET A 73 5.05 -13.35 1.07
N GLY A 74 5.97 -13.16 1.97
CA GLY A 74 5.95 -12.04 2.90
C GLY A 74 6.25 -10.72 2.22
N GLY A 75 6.08 -9.64 2.99
CA GLY A 75 6.19 -8.29 2.43
C GLY A 75 7.56 -7.95 1.89
N LYS A 76 8.63 -8.42 2.54
CA LYS A 76 9.99 -8.10 2.06
C LYS A 76 10.25 -8.73 0.70
N GLU A 77 9.82 -9.98 0.52
CA GLU A 77 9.99 -10.65 -0.75
C GLU A 77 9.16 -9.99 -1.85
N PHE A 78 7.92 -9.63 -1.53
CA PHE A 78 7.06 -8.89 -2.45
C PHE A 78 7.73 -7.59 -2.89
N LEU A 79 8.29 -6.86 -1.92
CA LEU A 79 8.94 -5.59 -2.20
C LEU A 79 10.15 -5.78 -3.12
N ARG A 80 10.92 -6.87 -2.92
CA ARG A 80 12.04 -7.17 -3.82
C ARG A 80 11.55 -7.39 -5.25
N HIS A 81 10.45 -8.12 -5.42
CA HIS A 81 9.90 -8.37 -6.75
C HIS A 81 9.47 -7.08 -7.43
N ILE A 82 8.79 -6.21 -6.71
CA ILE A 82 8.35 -4.94 -7.28
C ILE A 82 9.52 -4.08 -7.67
N LYS A 83 10.52 -3.97 -6.81
CA LYS A 83 11.64 -3.06 -7.07
C LYS A 83 12.59 -3.58 -8.13
N ALA A 84 12.50 -4.87 -8.45
CA ALA A 84 13.26 -5.45 -9.56
C ALA A 84 12.56 -5.32 -10.91
N ASP A 85 11.30 -4.90 -10.93
CA ASP A 85 10.52 -4.78 -12.16
C ASP A 85 10.58 -3.34 -12.65
N ASP A 86 11.05 -3.14 -13.89
CA ASP A 86 11.25 -1.80 -14.44
C ASP A 86 9.96 -0.99 -14.52
N ASP A 87 8.83 -1.65 -14.66
CA ASP A 87 7.54 -0.97 -14.79
C ASP A 87 6.92 -0.68 -13.43
N LEU A 88 7.10 -1.57 -12.46
CA LEU A 88 6.44 -1.46 -11.18
C LEU A 88 7.27 -0.73 -10.12
N CYS A 89 8.58 -0.60 -10.35
CA CYS A 89 9.48 -0.09 -9.32
C CYS A 89 9.21 1.37 -8.93
N SER A 90 8.50 2.11 -9.78
CA SER A 90 8.19 3.50 -9.49
C SER A 90 6.95 3.68 -8.62
N ILE A 91 6.18 2.61 -8.38
CA ILE A 91 5.02 2.72 -7.50
C ILE A 91 5.52 2.84 -6.06
N PRO A 92 5.16 3.92 -5.35
CA PRO A 92 5.60 4.06 -3.97
C PRO A 92 4.94 3.01 -3.07
N VAL A 93 5.74 2.46 -2.16
CA VAL A 93 5.28 1.44 -1.21
C VAL A 93 5.53 1.96 0.19
N VAL A 94 4.48 2.04 0.98
CA VAL A 94 4.59 2.38 2.39
C VAL A 94 4.35 1.11 3.19
N VAL A 95 5.32 0.74 4.01
CA VAL A 95 5.21 -0.44 4.86
C VAL A 95 4.37 -0.09 6.08
N LEU A 96 3.38 -0.93 6.37
CA LEU A 96 2.42 -0.71 7.43
C LEU A 96 2.34 -2.00 8.25
N THR A 97 3.05 -2.06 9.39
CA THR A 97 3.22 -3.32 10.11
C THR A 97 3.29 -3.07 11.61
N VAL A 98 3.07 -4.13 12.41
CA VAL A 98 3.21 -4.04 13.86
C VAL A 98 4.67 -4.04 14.30
N SER A 99 5.59 -4.43 13.42
CA SER A 99 6.99 -4.57 13.78
C SER A 99 7.66 -3.21 13.94
N ASP A 100 8.43 -3.04 15.02
CA ASP A 100 9.30 -1.88 15.18
C ASP A 100 10.76 -2.32 15.20
N ALA A 101 11.04 -3.54 14.78
CA ALA A 101 12.40 -4.05 14.77
C ALA A 101 13.28 -3.21 13.84
N LYS A 102 14.41 -2.79 14.35
CA LYS A 102 15.34 -1.96 13.59
C LYS A 102 15.75 -2.62 12.28
N THR A 103 15.94 -3.94 12.30
CA THR A 103 16.29 -4.69 11.11
C THR A 103 15.20 -4.59 10.04
N ASP A 104 13.94 -4.72 10.44
CA ASP A 104 12.82 -4.62 9.48
C ASP A 104 12.76 -3.24 8.87
N ILE A 105 12.96 -2.20 9.69
CA ILE A 105 12.95 -0.83 9.21
C ILE A 105 14.10 -0.63 8.22
N GLN A 106 15.29 -1.06 8.57
CA GLN A 106 16.47 -0.89 7.72
C GLN A 106 16.33 -1.65 6.41
N GLU A 107 15.84 -2.90 6.47
CA GLU A 107 15.69 -3.70 5.26
C GLU A 107 14.63 -3.11 4.33
N SER A 108 13.55 -2.58 4.91
CA SER A 108 12.51 -1.97 4.10
C SER A 108 13.05 -0.77 3.33
N TYR A 109 13.85 0.07 3.95
CA TYR A 109 14.43 1.21 3.24
C TYR A 109 15.51 0.79 2.25
N LYS A 110 16.28 -0.25 2.56
CA LYS A 110 17.23 -0.80 1.58
C LYS A 110 16.51 -1.31 0.34
N LEU A 111 15.31 -1.83 0.52
CA LEU A 111 14.48 -2.28 -0.59
C LEU A 111 13.68 -1.14 -1.20
N ARG A 112 14.00 0.10 -0.84
CA ARG A 112 13.46 1.31 -1.43
C ARG A 112 11.96 1.51 -1.14
N ALA A 113 11.52 1.13 0.06
CA ALA A 113 10.20 1.53 0.52
C ALA A 113 10.17 3.04 0.68
N ALA A 114 9.05 3.65 0.35
CA ALA A 114 8.87 5.10 0.46
C ALA A 114 8.62 5.53 1.90
N GLY A 115 8.14 4.63 2.74
CA GLY A 115 7.90 4.94 4.14
C GLY A 115 7.69 3.68 4.94
N TYR A 116 7.76 3.82 6.26
CA TYR A 116 7.56 2.71 7.19
C TYR A 116 6.72 3.25 8.34
N VAL A 117 5.56 2.65 8.54
CA VAL A 117 4.63 3.09 9.57
C VAL A 117 4.31 1.90 10.47
N GLN A 118 4.53 2.07 11.78
CA GLN A 118 4.18 1.02 12.73
C GLN A 118 2.69 1.08 13.02
N LYS A 119 2.00 -0.05 12.89
CA LYS A 119 0.60 -0.13 13.26
C LYS A 119 0.46 0.06 14.76
N SER A 120 -0.51 0.85 15.15
CA SER A 120 -0.80 1.07 16.56
C SER A 120 -1.73 -0.01 17.08
N ALA A 121 -1.58 -0.36 18.36
CA ALA A 121 -2.49 -1.30 19.02
C ALA A 121 -3.88 -0.69 19.24
N SER A 122 -3.97 0.64 19.28
CA SER A 122 -5.23 1.35 19.53
C SER A 122 -5.87 1.74 18.20
N PRO A 123 -7.16 1.43 17.99
CA PRO A 123 -7.85 1.86 16.76
C PRO A 123 -7.83 3.38 16.60
N GLN A 124 -7.92 4.13 17.70
CA GLN A 124 -7.91 5.58 17.62
C GLN A 124 -6.55 6.11 17.15
N GLU A 125 -5.47 5.54 17.65
CA GLU A 125 -4.13 5.94 17.22
C GLU A 125 -3.88 5.52 15.77
N PHE A 126 -4.35 4.35 15.39
CA PHE A 126 -4.23 3.91 14.01
C PHE A 126 -4.96 4.85 13.07
N GLN A 127 -6.17 5.30 13.47
CA GLN A 127 -6.92 6.26 12.68
C GLN A 127 -6.14 7.55 12.48
N LYS A 128 -5.48 8.04 13.54
CA LYS A 128 -4.67 9.27 13.44
C LYS A 128 -3.51 9.09 12.46
N VAL A 129 -2.85 7.94 12.51
CA VAL A 129 -1.75 7.64 11.60
C VAL A 129 -2.25 7.59 10.16
N MET A 130 -3.37 6.91 9.94
CA MET A 130 -3.93 6.80 8.60
C MET A 130 -4.41 8.14 8.07
N ASP A 131 -4.94 9.00 8.95
CA ASP A 131 -5.33 10.36 8.55
C ASP A 131 -4.13 11.16 8.03
N LYS A 132 -3.00 11.07 8.73
CA LYS A 132 -1.79 11.76 8.30
C LYS A 132 -1.27 11.20 7.00
N LEU A 133 -1.29 9.88 6.86
CA LEU A 133 -0.82 9.21 5.66
C LEU A 133 -1.68 9.60 4.46
N ALA A 134 -3.00 9.57 4.63
CA ALA A 134 -3.90 9.94 3.55
C ALA A 134 -3.73 11.39 3.15
N LYS A 135 -3.57 12.27 4.14
CA LYS A 135 -3.35 13.68 3.86
C LYS A 135 -2.08 13.89 3.06
N TYR A 136 -1.00 13.21 3.43
CA TYR A 136 0.26 13.34 2.71
C TYR A 136 0.14 12.80 1.28
N TRP A 137 -0.34 11.57 1.12
CA TRP A 137 -0.31 10.90 -0.17
C TRP A 137 -1.43 11.32 -1.10
N PHE A 138 -2.60 11.70 -0.56
CA PHE A 138 -3.75 12.07 -1.39
C PHE A 138 -3.82 13.58 -1.64
N GLU A 139 -3.40 14.39 -0.67
CA GLU A 139 -3.60 15.84 -0.72
C GLU A 139 -2.30 16.62 -0.91
N THR A 140 -1.20 16.14 -0.33
CA THR A 140 0.04 16.91 -0.27
C THR A 140 1.06 16.46 -1.31
N SER A 141 1.28 15.15 -1.38
CA SER A 141 2.32 14.58 -2.24
C SER A 141 1.83 14.50 -3.68
N SER A 142 2.78 14.62 -4.61
CA SER A 142 2.47 14.34 -6.01
C SER A 142 2.70 12.86 -6.28
N VAL A 143 1.66 12.17 -6.72
CA VAL A 143 1.79 10.78 -7.12
C VAL A 143 1.51 10.65 -8.60
N VAL A 144 2.08 9.62 -9.21
CA VAL A 144 1.82 9.35 -10.63
C VAL A 144 0.43 8.77 -10.76
N ARG A 145 -0.43 9.45 -11.49
CA ARG A 145 -1.80 9.01 -11.73
C ARG A 145 -1.96 8.63 -13.19
N SER A 146 -2.60 7.51 -13.42
CA SER A 146 -2.79 6.99 -14.76
C SER A 146 -4.10 7.42 -15.33
#